data_b3d6a0dd69b37dc02fd36a32ec8b0870
#
_entry.id   b3d6a0dd69b37dc02fd36a32ec8b0870
#
_cell.length_a   1.000
_cell.length_b   1.000
_cell.length_c   1.000
_cell.angle_alpha   90.00
_cell.angle_beta   90.00
_cell.angle_gamma   90.00
#
_symmetry.space_group_name_H-M   'P 1'
#
loop_
_entity.id
_entity.type
_entity.pdbx_description
1 polymer ?
#
loop_
_entity_poly.entity_id
_entity_poly.type
_entity_poly.pdbx_seq_one_letter_code
_entity_poly.pdbx_strand_id
1 'polypeptide(L)'
;MGWTSGYSTPAGVKRPWGNGDGRFIYPPLAAANGRPDGPVLDAPVGSMRLDMLRDGIEDYEYLTLLREKVESYAKEHPDAAPSPYRRLLEVPDAITASMTEFTWDPAPIEAHREAVARAIVQLAAM
;
A
#
# COMPACT_ATOMS: atom_id res chain seq x y z
N MET A 1 -7.54 -6.54 -31.33
CA MET A 1 -6.47 -6.87 -30.39
C MET A 1 -7.04 -6.77 -28.98
N GLY A 2 -7.08 -7.87 -28.24
CA GLY A 2 -7.52 -7.83 -26.84
C GLY A 2 -6.55 -7.02 -25.98
N TRP A 3 -7.04 -6.48 -24.90
CA TRP A 3 -6.25 -5.75 -23.89
C TRP A 3 -5.05 -6.53 -23.40
N THR A 4 -5.21 -7.85 -23.30
CA THR A 4 -4.14 -8.78 -22.91
C THR A 4 -2.97 -8.77 -23.89
N SER A 5 -3.20 -8.48 -25.17
CA SER A 5 -2.13 -8.39 -26.16
C SER A 5 -1.33 -7.09 -26.08
N GLY A 6 -1.88 -6.05 -25.48
CA GLY A 6 -1.16 -4.81 -25.17
C GLY A 6 -0.08 -4.99 -24.09
N TYR A 7 -0.13 -6.10 -23.37
CA TYR A 7 0.89 -6.48 -22.36
C TYR A 7 1.90 -7.49 -22.88
N SER A 8 1.66 -8.05 -24.05
CA SER A 8 2.65 -8.91 -24.69
C SER A 8 3.84 -8.06 -25.13
N THR A 9 5.00 -8.67 -25.10
CA THR A 9 6.25 -8.07 -25.58
C THR A 9 6.05 -7.52 -26.98
N PRO A 10 6.30 -6.24 -27.24
CA PRO A 10 6.27 -5.70 -28.59
C PRO A 10 7.20 -6.50 -29.49
N ALA A 11 6.80 -6.68 -30.76
CA ALA A 11 7.63 -7.39 -31.72
C ALA A 11 9.04 -6.76 -31.79
N GLY A 12 10.08 -7.58 -31.67
CA GLY A 12 11.47 -7.14 -31.70
C GLY A 12 12.09 -6.80 -30.34
N VAL A 13 11.34 -6.82 -29.24
CA VAL A 13 11.90 -6.61 -27.90
C VAL A 13 12.51 -7.90 -27.37
N LYS A 14 13.80 -7.88 -27.00
CA LYS A 14 14.52 -9.07 -26.51
C LYS A 14 14.15 -9.50 -25.08
N ARG A 15 13.56 -8.60 -24.29
CA ARG A 15 13.10 -8.88 -22.92
C ARG A 15 11.61 -8.56 -22.82
N PRO A 16 10.79 -9.52 -22.40
CA PRO A 16 9.37 -9.26 -22.21
C PRO A 16 9.17 -8.26 -21.07
N TRP A 17 8.29 -7.32 -21.27
CA TRP A 17 7.77 -6.49 -20.19
C TRP A 17 6.95 -7.38 -19.25
N GLY A 18 7.09 -7.16 -17.95
CA GLY A 18 6.26 -7.86 -16.97
C GLY A 18 4.78 -7.67 -17.29
N ASN A 19 4.03 -8.77 -17.28
CA ASN A 19 2.60 -8.72 -17.57
C ASN A 19 1.87 -7.89 -16.50
N GLY A 20 1.30 -6.77 -16.92
CA GLY A 20 0.58 -5.86 -16.04
C GLY A 20 1.47 -4.98 -15.14
N ASP A 21 2.79 -4.97 -15.35
CA ASP A 21 3.70 -4.10 -14.62
C ASP A 21 3.34 -2.62 -14.84
N GLY A 22 3.28 -1.84 -13.73
CA GLY A 22 2.84 -0.45 -13.75
C GLY A 22 1.34 -0.23 -14.04
N ARG A 23 0.53 -1.27 -14.05
CA ARG A 23 -0.92 -1.19 -14.33
C ARG A 23 -1.72 -1.36 -13.05
N PHE A 24 -2.43 -0.32 -12.64
CA PHE A 24 -3.30 -0.31 -11.47
C PHE A 24 -4.77 -0.52 -11.82
N ILE A 25 -5.17 -0.14 -13.04
CA ILE A 25 -6.55 -0.14 -13.48
C ILE A 25 -6.63 -0.84 -14.84
N TYR A 26 -7.63 -1.68 -14.99
CA TYR A 26 -7.97 -2.36 -16.24
C TYR A 26 -9.27 -1.80 -16.82
N PRO A 27 -9.46 -1.82 -18.14
CA PRO A 27 -10.75 -1.48 -18.71
C PRO A 27 -11.80 -2.51 -18.30
N PRO A 28 -13.07 -2.15 -18.33
CA PRO A 28 -14.15 -3.10 -18.10
C PRO A 28 -14.12 -4.25 -19.12
N LEU A 29 -14.70 -5.38 -18.74
CA LEU A 29 -14.68 -6.60 -19.54
C LEU A 29 -15.25 -6.38 -20.96
N ALA A 30 -16.26 -5.54 -21.09
CA ALA A 30 -16.85 -5.18 -22.37
C ALA A 30 -15.85 -4.54 -23.34
N ALA A 31 -14.86 -3.80 -22.83
CA ALA A 31 -13.79 -3.20 -23.63
C ALA A 31 -12.57 -4.11 -23.81
N ALA A 32 -12.41 -5.12 -22.95
CA ALA A 32 -11.23 -6.00 -22.92
C ALA A 32 -11.14 -6.91 -24.14
N ASN A 33 -12.28 -7.27 -24.75
CA ASN A 33 -12.37 -8.24 -25.85
C ASN A 33 -12.36 -7.61 -27.25
N GLY A 34 -12.06 -6.33 -27.36
CA GLY A 34 -11.88 -5.70 -28.66
C GLY A 34 -12.74 -4.47 -28.90
N ARG A 35 -13.49 -4.45 -30.01
CA ARG A 35 -14.28 -3.28 -30.41
C ARG A 35 -15.70 -3.42 -29.88
N PRO A 36 -16.09 -2.65 -28.86
CA PRO A 36 -17.48 -2.60 -28.44
C PRO A 36 -18.32 -1.95 -29.57
N ASP A 37 -19.53 -2.46 -29.78
CA ASP A 37 -20.46 -1.93 -30.76
C ASP A 37 -21.05 -0.55 -30.38
N GLY A 38 -20.64 -0.03 -29.23
CA GLY A 38 -21.06 1.25 -28.68
C GLY A 38 -20.15 1.75 -27.56
N PRO A 39 -20.49 2.87 -26.94
CA PRO A 39 -19.73 3.39 -25.81
C PRO A 39 -19.78 2.42 -24.64
N VAL A 40 -18.61 2.16 -24.03
CA VAL A 40 -18.51 1.35 -22.82
C VAL A 40 -18.75 2.26 -21.61
N LEU A 41 -19.87 2.03 -20.93
CA LEU A 41 -20.29 2.81 -19.75
C LEU A 41 -19.94 2.10 -18.43
N ASP A 42 -19.43 0.87 -18.49
CA ASP A 42 -19.03 0.11 -17.30
C ASP A 42 -17.82 0.75 -16.63
N ALA A 43 -17.78 0.65 -15.31
CA ALA A 43 -16.67 1.14 -14.52
C ALA A 43 -15.38 0.34 -14.82
N PRO A 44 -14.21 0.99 -14.74
CA PRO A 44 -12.93 0.29 -14.84
C PRO A 44 -12.76 -0.69 -13.67
N VAL A 45 -11.96 -1.73 -13.89
CA VAL A 45 -11.67 -2.78 -12.91
C VAL A 45 -10.34 -2.48 -12.24
N GLY A 46 -10.34 -2.37 -10.91
CA GLY A 46 -9.12 -2.26 -10.12
C GLY A 46 -8.29 -3.55 -10.19
N SER A 47 -6.98 -3.40 -10.13
CA SER A 47 -6.09 -4.55 -10.02
C SER A 47 -5.74 -4.81 -8.55
N MET A 48 -5.28 -6.02 -8.25
CA MET A 48 -4.68 -6.36 -6.95
C MET A 48 -3.53 -5.40 -6.57
N ARG A 49 -2.80 -4.86 -7.55
CA ARG A 49 -1.74 -3.86 -7.30
C ARG A 49 -2.31 -2.54 -6.78
N LEU A 50 -3.49 -2.14 -7.24
CA LEU A 50 -4.18 -0.96 -6.73
C LEU A 50 -4.59 -1.17 -5.27
N ASP A 51 -5.09 -2.34 -4.93
CA ASP A 51 -5.47 -2.67 -3.55
C ASP A 51 -4.23 -2.68 -2.64
N MET A 52 -3.14 -3.30 -3.06
CA MET A 52 -1.88 -3.29 -2.30
C MET A 52 -1.30 -1.88 -2.13
N LEU A 53 -1.42 -1.02 -3.13
CA LEU A 53 -1.01 0.38 -3.03
C LEU A 53 -1.86 1.14 -2.02
N ARG A 54 -3.18 0.92 -2.05
CA ARG A 54 -4.10 1.50 -1.06
C ARG A 54 -3.72 1.08 0.35
N ASP A 55 -3.51 -0.21 0.58
CA ASP A 55 -3.13 -0.75 1.89
C ASP A 55 -1.80 -0.15 2.40
N GLY A 56 -0.83 0.04 1.50
CA GLY A 56 0.43 0.72 1.84
C GLY A 56 0.26 2.21 2.18
N ILE A 57 -0.67 2.90 1.52
CA ILE A 57 -1.01 4.29 1.86
C ILE A 57 -1.69 4.35 3.23
N GLU A 58 -2.61 3.44 3.52
CA GLU A 58 -3.27 3.34 4.81
C GLU A 58 -2.26 3.08 5.94
N ASP A 59 -1.28 2.20 5.74
CA ASP A 59 -0.20 1.98 6.71
C ASP A 59 0.63 3.25 6.96
N TYR A 60 0.93 4.00 5.91
CA TYR A 60 1.63 5.28 6.05
C TYR A 60 0.81 6.31 6.83
N GLU A 61 -0.51 6.35 6.61
CA GLU A 61 -1.42 7.22 7.37
C GLU A 61 -1.47 6.83 8.84
N TYR A 62 -1.51 5.55 9.18
CA TYR A 62 -1.42 5.07 10.56
C TYR A 62 -0.13 5.53 11.24
N LEU A 63 1.01 5.40 10.59
CA LEU A 63 2.30 5.88 11.12
C LEU A 63 2.32 7.40 11.29
N THR A 64 1.69 8.14 10.39
CA THR A 64 1.57 9.60 10.48
C THR A 64 0.71 10.00 11.68
N LEU A 65 -0.45 9.38 11.87
CA LEU A 65 -1.31 9.60 13.02
C LEU A 65 -0.59 9.25 14.34
N LEU A 66 0.13 8.15 14.40
CA LEU A 66 0.90 7.78 15.57
C LEU A 66 1.97 8.83 15.88
N ARG A 67 2.67 9.33 14.87
CA ARG A 67 3.69 10.38 15.04
C ARG A 67 3.09 11.63 15.65
N GLU A 68 1.96 12.11 15.12
CA GLU A 68 1.25 13.28 15.65
C GLU A 68 0.84 13.10 17.11
N LYS A 69 0.32 11.91 17.46
CA LYS A 69 -0.07 11.60 18.85
C LYS A 69 1.13 11.53 19.80
N VAL A 70 2.24 10.93 19.38
CA VAL A 70 3.47 10.86 20.16
C VAL A 70 4.07 12.26 20.39
N GLU A 71 4.04 13.11 19.37
CA GLU A 71 4.51 14.50 19.46
C GLU A 71 3.62 15.35 20.34
N SER A 72 2.29 15.20 20.26
CA SER A 72 1.34 15.90 21.15
C SER A 72 1.55 15.49 22.59
N TYR A 73 1.67 14.19 22.86
CA TYR A 73 1.97 13.68 24.20
C TYR A 73 3.26 14.28 24.77
N ALA A 74 4.32 14.35 23.97
CA ALA A 74 5.59 14.91 24.42
C ALA A 74 5.51 16.43 24.72
N LYS A 75 4.66 17.17 24.01
CA LYS A 75 4.42 18.60 24.26
C LYS A 75 3.61 18.83 25.55
N GLU A 76 2.64 17.99 25.81
CA GLU A 76 1.77 18.09 26.99
C GLU A 76 2.46 17.59 28.26
N HIS A 77 3.48 16.73 28.12
CA HIS A 77 4.21 16.10 29.21
C HIS A 77 5.73 16.26 29.05
N PRO A 78 6.27 17.50 29.10
CA PRO A 78 7.68 17.78 28.80
C PRO A 78 8.66 17.09 29.76
N ASP A 79 8.24 16.83 30.99
CA ASP A 79 9.06 16.16 32.00
C ASP A 79 8.87 14.64 32.04
N ALA A 80 7.97 14.10 31.24
CA ALA A 80 7.73 12.66 31.17
C ALA A 80 8.80 11.96 30.33
N ALA A 81 9.00 10.66 30.60
CA ALA A 81 9.79 9.83 29.74
C ALA A 81 9.20 9.77 28.32
N PRO A 82 10.03 9.62 27.27
CA PRO A 82 9.53 9.47 25.91
C PRO A 82 8.47 8.37 25.82
N SER A 83 7.40 8.64 25.06
CA SER A 83 6.33 7.67 24.89
C SER A 83 6.89 6.30 24.47
N PRO A 84 6.48 5.20 25.13
CA PRO A 84 6.92 3.85 24.76
C PRO A 84 6.53 3.47 23.33
N TYR A 85 5.53 4.17 22.77
CA TYR A 85 5.04 3.94 21.42
C TYR A 85 5.90 4.57 20.32
N ARG A 86 6.86 5.45 20.69
CA ARG A 86 7.76 6.09 19.71
C ARG A 86 8.52 5.06 18.87
N ARG A 87 8.86 3.91 19.44
CA ARG A 87 9.54 2.82 18.72
C ARG A 87 8.72 2.22 17.59
N LEU A 88 7.39 2.31 17.65
CA LEU A 88 6.50 1.82 16.59
C LEU A 88 6.51 2.70 15.35
N LEU A 89 7.14 3.89 15.39
CA LEU A 89 7.37 4.73 14.22
C LEU A 89 8.49 4.20 13.31
N GLU A 90 9.29 3.27 13.82
CA GLU A 90 10.35 2.60 13.07
C GLU A 90 9.80 1.27 12.58
N VAL A 91 9.70 1.13 11.25
CA VAL A 91 9.30 -0.14 10.65
C VAL A 91 10.44 -1.14 10.82
N PRO A 92 10.19 -2.33 11.41
CA PRO A 92 11.24 -3.32 11.61
C PRO A 92 11.88 -3.79 10.29
N ASP A 93 13.19 -4.00 10.28
CA ASP A 93 13.93 -4.58 9.13
C ASP A 93 13.38 -5.94 8.70
N ALA A 94 12.79 -6.70 9.64
CA ALA A 94 12.09 -7.94 9.35
C ALA A 94 10.88 -7.76 8.42
N ILE A 95 10.31 -6.56 8.35
CA ILE A 95 9.24 -6.20 7.41
C ILE A 95 9.86 -5.66 6.13
N THR A 96 10.73 -4.65 6.24
CA THR A 96 11.44 -4.06 5.10
C THR A 96 12.75 -3.44 5.54
N ALA A 97 13.85 -3.96 5.04
CA ALA A 97 15.18 -3.40 5.22
C ALA A 97 15.57 -2.48 4.05
N SER A 98 15.03 -2.74 2.85
CA SER A 98 15.29 -1.95 1.65
C SER A 98 14.20 -2.15 0.60
N MET A 99 14.29 -1.46 -0.53
CA MET A 99 13.37 -1.65 -1.66
C MET A 99 13.42 -3.07 -2.28
N THR A 100 14.46 -3.82 -2.00
CA THR A 100 14.66 -5.18 -2.54
C THR A 100 14.68 -6.26 -1.46
N GLU A 101 14.72 -5.86 -0.18
CA GLU A 101 14.74 -6.76 0.97
C GLU A 101 13.54 -6.48 1.85
N PHE A 102 12.50 -7.27 1.70
CA PHE A 102 11.24 -7.16 2.43
C PHE A 102 10.61 -8.55 2.63
N THR A 103 9.72 -8.65 3.60
CA THR A 103 9.01 -9.90 3.87
C THR A 103 7.98 -10.21 2.80
N TRP A 104 7.83 -11.50 2.51
CA TRP A 104 6.71 -12.05 1.73
C TRP A 104 5.60 -12.59 2.64
N ASP A 105 5.85 -12.67 3.96
CA ASP A 105 4.87 -13.08 4.94
C ASP A 105 4.07 -11.86 5.40
N PRO A 106 2.73 -11.86 5.30
CA PRO A 106 1.90 -10.76 5.76
C PRO A 106 1.84 -10.64 7.29
N ALA A 107 2.09 -11.71 8.03
CA ALA A 107 1.90 -11.71 9.48
C ALA A 107 2.71 -10.66 10.25
N PRO A 108 4.00 -10.40 9.97
CA PRO A 108 4.73 -9.32 10.61
C PRO A 108 4.17 -7.93 10.30
N ILE A 109 3.67 -7.72 9.08
CA ILE A 109 3.07 -6.44 8.64
C ILE A 109 1.78 -6.20 9.43
N GLU A 110 0.90 -7.19 9.47
CA GLU A 110 -0.37 -7.13 10.20
C GLU A 110 -0.16 -6.91 11.71
N ALA A 111 0.80 -7.62 12.30
CA ALA A 111 1.14 -7.46 13.72
C ALA A 111 1.64 -6.04 14.03
N HIS A 112 2.47 -5.46 13.16
CA HIS A 112 2.96 -4.09 13.32
C HIS A 112 1.84 -3.07 13.18
N ARG A 113 0.99 -3.20 12.15
CA ARG A 113 -0.21 -2.36 11.93
C ARG A 113 -1.13 -2.38 13.15
N GLU A 114 -1.41 -3.55 13.70
CA GLU A 114 -2.25 -3.68 14.89
C GLU A 114 -1.61 -3.01 16.12
N ALA A 115 -0.30 -3.14 16.31
CA ALA A 115 0.41 -2.49 17.41
C ALA A 115 0.35 -0.96 17.28
N VAL A 116 0.52 -0.42 16.08
CA VAL A 116 0.39 1.02 15.77
C VAL A 116 -1.04 1.49 16.05
N ALA A 117 -2.05 0.79 15.57
CA ALA A 117 -3.46 1.14 15.79
C ALA A 117 -3.82 1.18 17.28
N ARG A 118 -3.40 0.16 18.04
CA ARG A 118 -3.61 0.13 19.49
C ARG A 118 -2.93 1.30 20.22
N ALA A 119 -1.70 1.65 19.80
CA ALA A 119 -0.97 2.78 20.36
C ALA A 119 -1.69 4.12 20.13
N ILE A 120 -2.25 4.32 18.92
CA ILE A 120 -3.04 5.51 18.60
C ILE A 120 -4.25 5.64 19.53
N VAL A 121 -5.00 4.55 19.72
CA VAL A 121 -6.18 4.52 20.60
C VAL A 121 -5.79 4.81 22.03
N GLN A 122 -4.70 4.22 22.52
CA GLN A 122 -4.23 4.42 23.90
C GLN A 122 -3.78 5.86 24.15
N LEU A 123 -3.01 6.45 23.22
CA LEU A 123 -2.59 7.86 23.32
C LEU A 123 -3.76 8.84 23.20
N ALA A 124 -4.82 8.48 22.47
CA ALA A 124 -6.01 9.32 22.36
C ALA A 124 -6.88 9.30 23.62
N ALA A 125 -6.71 8.32 24.51
CA ALA A 125 -7.44 8.16 25.77
C ALA A 125 -6.69 8.76 26.98
N MET A 126 -5.46 9.21 26.79
CA MET A 126 -4.62 9.82 27.82
C MET A 126 -4.78 11.33 27.86
#